data_b4e5af24a3684a726624991e9d1087ef
#
_entry.id   b4e5af24a3684a726624991e9d1087ef
#
_cell.length_a   1.000
_cell.length_b   1.000
_cell.length_c   1.000
_cell.angle_alpha   90.00
_cell.angle_beta   90.00
_cell.angle_gamma   90.00
#
_symmetry.space_group_name_H-M   'P 1'
#
loop_
_entity.id
_entity.type
_entity.pdbx_description
1 polymer ?
#
loop_
_entity_poly.entity_id
_entity_poly.type
_entity_poly.pdbx_seq_one_letter_code
_entity_poly.pdbx_strand_id
1 'polypeptide(L)'
;LNGENGKILKMTDAKGLDISDVSENYEPAKDGNDLVLTIDATIQGIAEKYLKEACIDNVCTDGGNICVMNPKNGDILAIASYPDFNLNDPYTINNEEQKANWSSMTATERSNALQAMWRNKAISDTYEPGSTFKLVTASTALQEGIVQTTDKEGEFCCVGYIDVAGTKMKCWRYYRPHGPESLRQALMNSCNPVFIGLGEKIGVTKYYEYLRKYGFLSKTGIDLPGEATGIFLAEKKVGPVELGTIAFGQRFEVTPIQMITMVSTIANGGTYIKPRVVKQIIDSKTGEVTNVEVEKKDRVISEETSKKMLSMMESVVAEGTGKNAQVKGYSIGGKTGTSEDGVNTGKYVTSFIGTAPISDPEVCILITLYNPTGEGGHQGGGVAAPIGSQVLGEVLPYLEIKKDNEQEEEKQEVEVPNIIGMTEKEAKKALEDVGLQLEFKKSEEKETITDQLPKAGIKTKSGTIIIAQ
;
A
#
# COMPACT_ATOMS: atom_id res chain seq x y z
N LEU A 1 -4.05 27.34 -10.21
CA LEU A 1 -2.66 27.02 -9.92
C LEU A 1 -1.68 27.63 -10.90
N ASN A 2 -2.05 27.69 -12.19
CA ASN A 2 -1.22 28.32 -13.20
C ASN A 2 -1.26 29.84 -13.05
N GLY A 3 -0.13 30.50 -13.34
CA GLY A 3 -0.08 31.94 -13.46
C GLY A 3 -0.80 32.46 -14.71
N GLU A 4 -0.87 33.77 -14.84
CA GLU A 4 -1.37 34.45 -16.02
C GLU A 4 -0.19 35.07 -16.77
N ASN A 5 -0.10 34.79 -18.08
CA ASN A 5 0.93 35.41 -18.90
C ASN A 5 0.74 36.92 -18.95
N GLY A 6 1.83 37.66 -18.81
CA GLY A 6 1.83 39.12 -19.08
C GLY A 6 1.51 39.38 -20.54
N LYS A 7 0.93 40.55 -20.80
CA LYS A 7 0.56 41.01 -22.14
C LYS A 7 1.13 42.38 -22.38
N ILE A 8 1.64 42.59 -23.59
CA ILE A 8 2.01 43.91 -24.08
C ILE A 8 1.05 44.21 -25.22
N LEU A 9 0.18 45.18 -25.03
CA LEU A 9 -0.73 45.66 -26.09
C LEU A 9 -0.03 46.86 -26.78
N LYS A 10 0.39 46.63 -28.02
CA LYS A 10 0.97 47.66 -28.87
C LYS A 10 0.01 48.01 -30.00
N MET A 11 -0.09 49.30 -30.30
CA MET A 11 -0.72 49.71 -31.55
C MET A 11 0.28 49.69 -32.68
N THR A 12 -0.04 48.96 -33.72
CA THR A 12 0.77 48.90 -34.95
C THR A 12 0.00 49.53 -36.13
N ASP A 13 0.73 50.06 -37.09
CA ASP A 13 0.15 50.50 -38.34
C ASP A 13 -0.33 49.31 -39.21
N ALA A 14 -0.93 49.58 -40.35
CA ALA A 14 -1.40 48.56 -41.29
C ALA A 14 -0.31 47.66 -41.87
N LYS A 15 0.97 47.97 -41.63
CA LYS A 15 2.16 47.20 -42.03
C LYS A 15 2.79 46.46 -40.86
N GLY A 16 2.22 46.57 -39.66
CA GLY A 16 2.74 45.93 -38.47
C GLY A 16 3.90 46.68 -37.77
N LEU A 17 4.16 47.94 -38.14
CA LEU A 17 5.18 48.77 -37.49
C LEU A 17 4.61 49.47 -36.26
N ASP A 18 5.38 49.53 -35.17
CA ASP A 18 4.99 50.20 -33.93
C ASP A 18 4.75 51.70 -34.17
N ILE A 19 3.61 52.20 -33.70
CA ILE A 19 3.26 53.63 -33.72
C ILE A 19 3.86 54.24 -32.46
N SER A 20 4.91 55.05 -32.61
CA SER A 20 5.80 55.53 -31.53
C SER A 20 5.16 56.54 -30.56
N ASP A 21 3.93 57.01 -30.78
CA ASP A 21 3.25 58.02 -29.93
C ASP A 21 2.06 57.50 -29.11
N VAL A 22 1.87 56.17 -29.05
CA VAL A 22 0.78 55.55 -28.28
C VAL A 22 1.35 54.81 -27.08
N SER A 23 0.82 55.09 -25.89
CA SER A 23 1.21 54.42 -24.67
C SER A 23 1.05 52.91 -24.79
N GLU A 24 2.13 52.18 -24.65
CA GLU A 24 2.11 50.70 -24.51
C GLU A 24 1.32 50.37 -23.23
N ASN A 25 0.32 49.52 -23.35
CA ASN A 25 -0.41 49.03 -22.19
C ASN A 25 0.25 47.69 -21.77
N TYR A 26 0.97 47.72 -20.65
CA TYR A 26 1.69 46.59 -20.10
C TYR A 26 0.88 45.98 -18.95
N GLU A 27 0.40 44.76 -19.15
CA GLU A 27 -0.16 43.92 -18.09
C GLU A 27 0.93 42.98 -17.61
N PRO A 28 1.44 43.09 -16.34
CA PRO A 28 2.47 42.21 -15.85
C PRO A 28 1.95 40.78 -15.73
N ALA A 29 2.85 39.81 -15.89
CA ALA A 29 2.57 38.43 -15.58
C ALA A 29 2.19 38.27 -14.10
N LYS A 30 1.29 37.33 -13.81
CA LYS A 30 0.97 36.95 -12.45
C LYS A 30 1.48 35.53 -12.20
N ASP A 31 2.25 35.37 -11.14
CA ASP A 31 2.74 34.08 -10.73
C ASP A 31 1.59 33.14 -10.31
N GLY A 32 1.75 31.86 -10.53
CA GLY A 32 0.85 30.84 -10.02
C GLY A 32 1.10 30.57 -8.53
N ASN A 33 0.25 29.75 -7.93
CA ASN A 33 0.39 29.38 -6.53
C ASN A 33 1.39 28.22 -6.36
N ASP A 34 2.05 28.17 -5.21
CA ASP A 34 2.92 27.04 -4.84
C ASP A 34 2.09 25.87 -4.32
N LEU A 35 2.56 24.66 -4.54
CA LEU A 35 1.97 23.42 -4.05
C LEU A 35 2.88 22.75 -3.03
N VAL A 36 2.31 22.43 -1.87
CA VAL A 36 2.93 21.48 -0.95
C VAL A 36 2.32 20.11 -1.19
N LEU A 37 3.15 19.16 -1.59
CA LEU A 37 2.72 17.82 -1.92
C LEU A 37 2.73 16.92 -0.68
N THR A 38 1.99 15.81 -0.76
CA THR A 38 2.04 14.71 0.22
C THR A 38 3.22 13.77 -0.05
N ILE A 39 3.80 13.84 -1.25
CA ILE A 39 4.96 13.04 -1.63
C ILE A 39 6.13 13.37 -0.70
N ASP A 40 6.67 12.34 -0.07
CA ASP A 40 7.92 12.41 0.70
C ASP A 40 9.09 12.02 -0.20
N ALA A 41 10.04 12.93 -0.35
CA ALA A 41 11.15 12.74 -1.28
C ALA A 41 12.03 11.53 -0.93
N THR A 42 12.17 11.21 0.36
CA THR A 42 12.94 10.04 0.82
C THR A 42 12.19 8.75 0.50
N ILE A 43 10.89 8.68 0.81
CA ILE A 43 10.06 7.50 0.52
C ILE A 43 9.94 7.29 -1.00
N GLN A 44 9.81 8.38 -1.76
CA GLN A 44 9.80 8.33 -3.24
C GLN A 44 11.12 7.77 -3.77
N GLY A 45 12.26 8.24 -3.27
CA GLY A 45 13.59 7.75 -3.67
C GLY A 45 13.81 6.27 -3.32
N ILE A 46 13.31 5.82 -2.15
CA ILE A 46 13.33 4.41 -1.76
C ILE A 46 12.49 3.58 -2.75
N ALA A 47 11.27 4.03 -3.07
CA ALA A 47 10.38 3.34 -4.00
C ALA A 47 10.98 3.24 -5.41
N GLU A 48 11.56 4.33 -5.94
CA GLU A 48 12.22 4.36 -7.25
C GLU A 48 13.42 3.43 -7.33
N LYS A 49 14.28 3.44 -6.30
CA LYS A 49 15.46 2.56 -6.19
C LYS A 49 15.05 1.09 -6.32
N TYR A 50 14.17 0.64 -5.44
CA TYR A 50 13.77 -0.77 -5.40
C TYR A 50 12.91 -1.19 -6.59
N LEU A 51 12.10 -0.29 -7.15
CA LEU A 51 11.37 -0.56 -8.38
C LEU A 51 12.29 -0.78 -9.57
N LYS A 52 13.29 0.09 -9.73
CA LYS A 52 14.28 -0.03 -10.79
C LYS A 52 15.08 -1.32 -10.67
N GLU A 53 15.63 -1.61 -9.50
CA GLU A 53 16.35 -2.86 -9.22
C GLU A 53 15.47 -4.08 -9.53
N ALA A 54 14.22 -4.09 -9.02
CA ALA A 54 13.28 -5.17 -9.26
C ALA A 54 12.96 -5.39 -10.74
N CYS A 55 12.75 -4.32 -11.51
CA CYS A 55 12.45 -4.43 -12.94
C CYS A 55 13.64 -4.93 -13.74
N ILE A 56 14.86 -4.57 -13.35
CA ILE A 56 16.08 -5.05 -13.99
C ILE A 56 16.32 -6.53 -13.66
N ASP A 57 16.31 -6.89 -12.38
CA ASP A 57 16.62 -8.25 -11.90
C ASP A 57 15.61 -9.29 -12.38
N ASN A 58 14.33 -8.89 -12.48
CA ASN A 58 13.27 -9.77 -12.96
C ASN A 58 12.95 -9.61 -14.45
N VAL A 59 13.74 -8.82 -15.18
CA VAL A 59 13.55 -8.56 -16.61
C VAL A 59 12.10 -8.20 -16.94
N CYS A 60 11.56 -7.17 -16.27
CA CYS A 60 10.19 -6.72 -16.47
C CYS A 60 10.09 -5.92 -17.77
N THR A 61 9.65 -6.57 -18.86
CA THR A 61 9.66 -5.96 -20.20
C THR A 61 8.73 -4.77 -20.33
N ASP A 62 7.66 -4.74 -19.53
CA ASP A 62 6.64 -3.70 -19.54
C ASP A 62 6.73 -2.79 -18.28
N GLY A 63 7.84 -2.96 -17.49
CA GLY A 63 8.16 -2.13 -16.33
C GLY A 63 7.36 -2.46 -15.07
N GLY A 64 7.06 -1.44 -14.27
CA GLY A 64 6.34 -1.62 -13.02
C GLY A 64 5.93 -0.31 -12.36
N ASN A 65 5.28 -0.42 -11.19
CA ASN A 65 5.01 0.71 -10.31
C ASN A 65 5.08 0.29 -8.83
N ILE A 66 5.38 1.28 -7.97
CA ILE A 66 5.25 1.18 -6.53
C ILE A 66 4.46 2.39 -6.03
N CYS A 67 3.41 2.14 -5.25
CA CYS A 67 2.65 3.17 -4.54
C CYS A 67 2.81 2.96 -3.04
N VAL A 68 3.02 4.06 -2.30
CA VAL A 68 3.04 4.10 -0.84
C VAL A 68 2.02 5.14 -0.37
N MET A 69 1.13 4.77 0.54
CA MET A 69 0.00 5.60 0.98
C MET A 69 -0.17 5.54 2.49
N ASN A 70 -0.45 6.67 3.11
CA ASN A 70 -0.89 6.72 4.51
C ASN A 70 -2.40 6.39 4.58
N PRO A 71 -2.80 5.28 5.21
CA PRO A 71 -4.21 4.87 5.26
C PRO A 71 -5.10 5.78 6.11
N LYS A 72 -4.53 6.57 7.03
CA LYS A 72 -5.30 7.40 7.96
C LYS A 72 -5.87 8.67 7.31
N ASN A 73 -5.21 9.16 6.24
CA ASN A 73 -5.56 10.44 5.62
C ASN A 73 -5.56 10.43 4.08
N GLY A 74 -5.20 9.33 3.44
CA GLY A 74 -5.18 9.22 1.98
C GLY A 74 -3.97 9.86 1.29
N ASP A 75 -3.00 10.35 2.05
CA ASP A 75 -1.78 10.96 1.51
C ASP A 75 -0.97 9.92 0.73
N ILE A 76 -0.69 10.19 -0.53
CA ILE A 76 0.26 9.43 -1.33
C ILE A 76 1.66 9.90 -0.95
N LEU A 77 2.42 9.02 -0.31
CA LEU A 77 3.80 9.30 0.14
C LEU A 77 4.82 9.04 -0.95
N ALA A 78 4.53 8.08 -1.83
CA ALA A 78 5.32 7.80 -3.04
C ALA A 78 4.43 7.21 -4.14
N ILE A 79 4.75 7.55 -5.38
CA ILE A 79 4.11 7.02 -6.58
C ILE A 79 5.16 6.89 -7.69
N ALA A 80 5.86 5.76 -7.70
CA ALA A 80 6.96 5.48 -8.62
C ALA A 80 6.49 4.65 -9.82
N SER A 81 6.99 4.98 -11.00
CA SER A 81 6.83 4.19 -12.25
C SER A 81 8.19 3.90 -12.86
N TYR A 82 8.36 2.73 -13.45
CA TYR A 82 9.55 2.36 -14.20
C TYR A 82 9.16 1.75 -15.56
N PRO A 83 9.89 2.07 -16.65
CA PRO A 83 10.91 3.11 -16.68
C PRO A 83 10.36 4.51 -16.43
N ASP A 84 11.17 5.36 -15.82
CA ASP A 84 10.93 6.78 -15.63
C ASP A 84 11.52 7.62 -16.78
N PHE A 85 11.39 8.94 -16.72
CA PHE A 85 12.00 9.84 -17.69
C PHE A 85 12.57 11.09 -17.01
N ASN A 86 13.53 11.74 -17.68
CA ASN A 86 14.15 12.96 -17.17
C ASN A 86 13.21 14.16 -17.35
N LEU A 87 12.72 14.74 -16.25
CA LEU A 87 11.85 15.91 -16.27
C LEU A 87 12.52 17.17 -16.83
N ASN A 88 13.87 17.25 -16.81
CA ASN A 88 14.63 18.36 -17.42
C ASN A 88 14.86 18.16 -18.91
N ASP A 89 14.62 16.95 -19.44
CA ASP A 89 14.69 16.62 -20.87
C ASP A 89 13.55 15.67 -21.26
N PRO A 90 12.28 16.13 -21.16
CA PRO A 90 11.11 15.27 -21.30
C PRO A 90 10.81 14.81 -22.71
N TYR A 91 11.50 15.33 -23.71
CA TYR A 91 11.30 15.00 -25.12
C TYR A 91 12.33 14.02 -25.69
N THR A 92 13.33 13.64 -24.90
CA THR A 92 14.28 12.59 -25.27
C THR A 92 13.74 11.23 -24.82
N ILE A 93 13.44 10.38 -25.81
CA ILE A 93 12.90 9.04 -25.55
C ILE A 93 13.92 8.17 -24.79
N ASN A 94 13.47 7.46 -23.76
CA ASN A 94 14.31 6.61 -22.90
C ASN A 94 14.34 5.12 -23.30
N ASN A 95 13.49 4.70 -24.24
CA ASN A 95 13.51 3.34 -24.78
C ASN A 95 14.56 3.23 -25.88
N GLU A 96 15.57 2.36 -25.72
CA GLU A 96 16.72 2.26 -26.61
C GLU A 96 16.35 1.80 -28.05
N GLU A 97 15.36 0.91 -28.20
CA GLU A 97 14.86 0.49 -29.50
C GLU A 97 14.17 1.64 -30.24
N GLN A 98 13.30 2.36 -29.56
CA GLN A 98 12.63 3.54 -30.12
C GLN A 98 13.64 4.66 -30.43
N LYS A 99 14.67 4.83 -29.59
CA LYS A 99 15.74 5.79 -29.79
C LYS A 99 16.51 5.48 -31.03
N ALA A 100 16.88 4.21 -31.26
CA ALA A 100 17.57 3.76 -32.47
C ALA A 100 16.75 4.02 -33.74
N ASN A 101 15.43 3.91 -33.66
CA ASN A 101 14.50 4.08 -34.77
C ASN A 101 13.91 5.50 -34.86
N TRP A 102 14.26 6.42 -33.94
CA TRP A 102 13.61 7.72 -33.79
C TRP A 102 13.57 8.57 -35.07
N SER A 103 14.65 8.57 -35.85
CA SER A 103 14.74 9.35 -37.10
C SER A 103 13.78 8.84 -38.17
N SER A 104 13.49 7.56 -38.20
CA SER A 104 12.61 6.91 -39.19
C SER A 104 11.13 6.91 -38.80
N MET A 105 10.80 7.21 -37.53
CA MET A 105 9.43 7.27 -37.02
C MET A 105 8.68 8.46 -37.57
N THR A 106 7.39 8.29 -37.85
CA THR A 106 6.48 9.36 -38.21
C THR A 106 6.24 10.29 -37.01
N ALA A 107 5.69 11.47 -37.23
CA ALA A 107 5.33 12.41 -36.18
C ALA A 107 4.32 11.79 -35.18
N THR A 108 3.37 11.00 -35.67
CA THR A 108 2.38 10.30 -34.84
C THR A 108 3.03 9.23 -33.97
N GLU A 109 3.94 8.41 -34.51
CA GLU A 109 4.66 7.39 -33.74
C GLU A 109 5.52 8.01 -32.65
N ARG A 110 6.24 9.11 -32.95
CA ARG A 110 7.02 9.85 -31.94
C ARG A 110 6.14 10.41 -30.84
N SER A 111 4.99 11.03 -31.20
CA SER A 111 4.03 11.54 -30.22
C SER A 111 3.50 10.44 -29.31
N ASN A 112 3.13 9.29 -29.88
CA ASN A 112 2.65 8.15 -29.12
C ASN A 112 3.74 7.57 -28.19
N ALA A 113 4.98 7.50 -28.65
CA ALA A 113 6.11 7.04 -27.83
C ALA A 113 6.36 7.96 -26.63
N LEU A 114 6.35 9.28 -26.84
CA LEU A 114 6.49 10.27 -25.75
C LEU A 114 5.31 10.20 -24.77
N GLN A 115 4.08 10.12 -25.26
CA GLN A 115 2.91 9.98 -24.40
C GLN A 115 2.95 8.68 -23.56
N ALA A 116 3.43 7.59 -24.13
CA ALA A 116 3.64 6.34 -23.40
C ALA A 116 4.73 6.48 -22.34
N MET A 117 5.83 7.18 -22.63
CA MET A 117 6.91 7.46 -21.70
C MET A 117 6.46 8.34 -20.50
N TRP A 118 5.64 9.36 -20.78
CA TRP A 118 5.13 10.27 -19.73
C TRP A 118 4.01 9.69 -18.88
N ARG A 119 3.53 8.51 -19.22
CA ARG A 119 2.37 7.89 -18.57
C ARG A 119 2.68 7.49 -17.14
N ASN A 120 1.89 7.95 -16.18
CA ASN A 120 1.94 7.47 -14.81
C ASN A 120 1.19 6.13 -14.71
N LYS A 121 1.93 5.02 -14.66
CA LYS A 121 1.36 3.67 -14.66
C LYS A 121 0.41 3.43 -13.49
N ALA A 122 0.64 4.06 -12.35
CA ALA A 122 -0.16 3.83 -11.15
C ALA A 122 -1.60 4.34 -11.26
N ILE A 123 -1.85 5.36 -12.07
CA ILE A 123 -3.18 5.98 -12.23
C ILE A 123 -3.77 5.79 -13.62
N SER A 124 -2.94 5.58 -14.64
CA SER A 124 -3.38 5.56 -16.03
C SER A 124 -3.44 4.16 -16.65
N ASP A 125 -2.72 3.18 -16.09
CA ASP A 125 -2.72 1.80 -16.56
C ASP A 125 -3.71 0.97 -15.76
N THR A 126 -4.32 -0.01 -16.43
CA THR A 126 -5.20 -0.99 -15.81
C THR A 126 -4.58 -2.38 -15.91
N TYR A 127 -4.88 -3.25 -14.97
CA TYR A 127 -4.40 -4.62 -14.94
C TYR A 127 -5.38 -5.54 -14.22
N GLU A 128 -5.32 -6.85 -14.48
CA GLU A 128 -6.04 -7.84 -13.71
C GLU A 128 -5.35 -8.04 -12.34
N PRO A 129 -6.01 -7.70 -11.20
CA PRO A 129 -5.37 -7.70 -9.88
C PRO A 129 -5.04 -9.11 -9.35
N GLY A 130 -5.63 -10.14 -9.94
CA GLY A 130 -5.45 -11.52 -9.50
C GLY A 130 -5.81 -11.68 -8.02
N SER A 131 -5.06 -12.54 -7.33
CA SER A 131 -5.36 -12.95 -5.95
C SER A 131 -5.30 -11.83 -4.91
N THR A 132 -4.80 -10.64 -5.21
CA THR A 132 -4.90 -9.48 -4.31
C THR A 132 -6.35 -9.04 -4.13
N PHE A 133 -7.19 -9.26 -5.14
CA PHE A 133 -8.61 -8.93 -5.10
C PHE A 133 -9.44 -9.83 -4.16
N LYS A 134 -8.90 -10.97 -3.73
CA LYS A 134 -9.52 -11.82 -2.72
C LYS A 134 -9.77 -11.11 -1.39
N LEU A 135 -9.05 -10.01 -1.13
CA LEU A 135 -9.30 -9.15 0.02
C LEU A 135 -10.69 -8.51 -0.05
N VAL A 136 -11.17 -8.12 -1.23
CA VAL A 136 -12.53 -7.60 -1.43
C VAL A 136 -13.57 -8.69 -1.16
N THR A 137 -13.36 -9.87 -1.71
CA THR A 137 -14.28 -11.01 -1.54
C THR A 137 -14.36 -11.45 -0.08
N ALA A 138 -13.21 -11.59 0.61
CA ALA A 138 -13.16 -11.98 2.01
C ALA A 138 -13.84 -10.93 2.92
N SER A 139 -13.51 -9.66 2.73
CA SER A 139 -14.09 -8.58 3.54
C SER A 139 -15.59 -8.44 3.33
N THR A 140 -16.06 -8.60 2.09
CA THR A 140 -17.49 -8.61 1.77
C THR A 140 -18.21 -9.81 2.42
N ALA A 141 -17.64 -11.01 2.32
CA ALA A 141 -18.23 -12.21 2.93
C ALA A 141 -18.33 -12.12 4.46
N LEU A 142 -17.32 -11.54 5.11
CA LEU A 142 -17.32 -11.28 6.55
C LEU A 142 -18.35 -10.20 6.92
N GLN A 143 -18.37 -9.10 6.16
CA GLN A 143 -19.25 -7.97 6.44
C GLN A 143 -20.74 -8.33 6.31
N GLU A 144 -21.09 -9.18 5.34
CA GLU A 144 -22.45 -9.66 5.10
C GLU A 144 -22.81 -10.89 5.97
N GLY A 145 -21.92 -11.34 6.85
CA GLY A 145 -22.16 -12.49 7.73
C GLY A 145 -22.26 -13.84 7.00
N ILE A 146 -21.83 -13.92 5.75
CA ILE A 146 -21.76 -15.17 4.97
C ILE A 146 -20.74 -16.12 5.60
N VAL A 147 -19.65 -15.55 6.14
CA VAL A 147 -18.68 -16.21 7.01
C VAL A 147 -18.63 -15.45 8.33
N GLN A 148 -18.86 -16.16 9.43
CA GLN A 148 -18.94 -15.51 10.75
C GLN A 148 -17.58 -15.44 11.48
N THR A 149 -16.74 -16.45 11.25
CA THR A 149 -15.43 -16.56 11.86
C THR A 149 -14.34 -16.90 10.83
N THR A 150 -13.12 -16.41 11.07
CA THR A 150 -11.99 -16.62 10.17
C THR A 150 -11.33 -18.00 10.34
N ASP A 151 -11.52 -18.65 11.49
CA ASP A 151 -10.68 -19.77 11.94
C ASP A 151 -11.43 -21.10 12.12
N LYS A 152 -12.65 -21.21 11.60
CA LYS A 152 -13.41 -22.43 11.66
C LYS A 152 -12.80 -23.50 10.73
N GLU A 153 -12.17 -24.49 11.34
CA GLU A 153 -11.54 -25.60 10.61
C GLU A 153 -12.54 -26.35 9.76
N GLY A 154 -12.12 -26.67 8.52
CA GLY A 154 -12.92 -27.45 7.57
C GLY A 154 -14.21 -26.78 7.12
N GLU A 155 -14.39 -25.48 7.33
CA GLU A 155 -15.55 -24.74 6.81
C GLU A 155 -15.59 -24.78 5.28
N PHE A 156 -14.44 -24.86 4.64
CA PHE A 156 -14.26 -25.01 3.20
C PHE A 156 -13.44 -26.26 2.92
N CYS A 157 -13.59 -26.82 1.71
CA CYS A 157 -12.76 -27.94 1.27
C CYS A 157 -12.33 -27.74 -0.19
N CYS A 158 -11.02 -27.66 -0.41
CA CYS A 158 -10.45 -27.56 -1.75
C CYS A 158 -10.07 -28.94 -2.27
N VAL A 159 -10.83 -29.45 -3.24
CA VAL A 159 -10.52 -30.70 -3.97
C VAL A 159 -9.77 -30.46 -5.29
N GLY A 160 -9.20 -29.25 -5.46
CA GLY A 160 -8.44 -28.86 -6.64
C GLY A 160 -9.25 -28.14 -7.71
N TYR A 161 -10.56 -28.14 -7.64
CA TYR A 161 -11.46 -27.40 -8.54
C TYR A 161 -12.82 -27.19 -7.88
N ILE A 162 -13.61 -26.32 -8.52
CA ILE A 162 -15.04 -26.14 -8.23
C ILE A 162 -15.79 -26.15 -9.58
N ASP A 163 -16.99 -26.70 -9.60
CA ASP A 163 -17.90 -26.66 -10.78
C ASP A 163 -18.84 -25.46 -10.59
N VAL A 164 -18.84 -24.54 -11.55
CA VAL A 164 -19.70 -23.37 -11.58
C VAL A 164 -20.53 -23.42 -12.88
N ALA A 165 -21.80 -23.70 -12.77
CA ALA A 165 -22.72 -23.79 -13.91
C ALA A 165 -22.19 -24.69 -15.05
N GLY A 166 -21.59 -25.83 -14.72
CA GLY A 166 -21.02 -26.79 -15.68
C GLY A 166 -19.60 -26.44 -16.15
N THR A 167 -19.02 -25.31 -15.65
CA THR A 167 -17.64 -24.91 -15.95
C THR A 167 -16.72 -25.31 -14.81
N LYS A 168 -15.74 -26.15 -15.11
CA LYS A 168 -14.75 -26.61 -14.13
C LYS A 168 -13.63 -25.57 -13.93
N MET A 169 -13.67 -24.87 -12.83
CA MET A 169 -12.67 -23.84 -12.48
C MET A 169 -11.62 -24.43 -11.54
N LYS A 170 -10.33 -24.33 -11.94
CA LYS A 170 -9.23 -24.98 -11.22
C LYS A 170 -8.61 -24.08 -10.15
N CYS A 171 -8.18 -24.72 -9.04
CA CYS A 171 -7.21 -24.10 -8.13
C CYS A 171 -5.84 -24.02 -8.82
N TRP A 172 -5.04 -23.01 -8.49
CA TRP A 172 -3.65 -22.93 -8.97
C TRP A 172 -2.83 -24.16 -8.57
N ARG A 173 -3.23 -24.81 -7.46
CA ARG A 173 -2.59 -26.01 -6.90
C ARG A 173 -3.48 -27.25 -7.12
N TYR A 174 -4.16 -27.37 -8.27
CA TYR A 174 -5.10 -28.46 -8.57
C TYR A 174 -4.49 -29.86 -8.52
N TYR A 175 -3.19 -29.98 -8.79
CA TYR A 175 -2.43 -31.24 -8.74
C TYR A 175 -2.12 -31.74 -7.32
N ARG A 176 -2.22 -30.85 -6.31
CA ARG A 176 -2.05 -31.13 -4.88
C ARG A 176 -3.03 -30.25 -4.09
N PRO A 177 -4.31 -30.60 -4.03
CA PRO A 177 -5.35 -29.78 -3.40
C PRO A 177 -5.04 -29.42 -1.95
N HIS A 178 -5.58 -28.29 -1.49
CA HIS A 178 -5.36 -27.83 -0.13
C HIS A 178 -6.10 -28.68 0.91
N GLY A 179 -7.22 -29.31 0.53
CA GLY A 179 -8.09 -30.07 1.44
C GLY A 179 -8.99 -29.15 2.28
N PRO A 180 -9.32 -29.56 3.53
CA PRO A 180 -10.10 -28.74 4.44
C PRO A 180 -9.34 -27.46 4.83
N GLU A 181 -10.03 -26.31 4.82
CA GLU A 181 -9.48 -25.00 5.12
C GLU A 181 -10.48 -24.16 5.91
N SER A 182 -9.98 -23.28 6.79
CA SER A 182 -10.71 -22.13 7.28
C SER A 182 -10.62 -20.96 6.27
N LEU A 183 -11.35 -19.88 6.48
CA LEU A 183 -11.22 -18.68 5.64
C LEU A 183 -9.80 -18.11 5.69
N ARG A 184 -9.18 -18.07 6.89
CA ARG A 184 -7.78 -17.66 7.07
C ARG A 184 -6.83 -18.52 6.26
N GLN A 185 -6.93 -19.82 6.37
CA GLN A 185 -6.09 -20.76 5.61
C GLN A 185 -6.30 -20.61 4.09
N ALA A 186 -7.54 -20.44 3.65
CA ALA A 186 -7.85 -20.22 2.23
C ALA A 186 -7.23 -18.92 1.69
N LEU A 187 -7.15 -17.85 2.51
CA LEU A 187 -6.48 -16.59 2.14
C LEU A 187 -4.95 -16.78 2.12
N MET A 188 -4.38 -17.45 3.14
CA MET A 188 -2.96 -17.79 3.24
C MET A 188 -2.47 -18.61 2.04
N ASN A 189 -3.25 -19.62 1.68
CA ASN A 189 -2.99 -20.53 0.56
C ASN A 189 -3.42 -19.96 -0.80
N SER A 190 -4.11 -18.82 -0.81
CA SER A 190 -4.67 -18.22 -2.02
C SER A 190 -5.57 -19.18 -2.80
N CYS A 191 -6.44 -19.94 -2.12
CA CYS A 191 -7.26 -21.00 -2.67
C CYS A 191 -8.38 -20.47 -3.58
N ASN A 192 -8.30 -20.66 -4.91
CA ASN A 192 -9.32 -20.17 -5.85
C ASN A 192 -10.72 -20.73 -5.59
N PRO A 193 -10.91 -22.07 -5.43
CA PRO A 193 -12.25 -22.64 -5.23
C PRO A 193 -13.02 -22.04 -4.04
N VAL A 194 -12.34 -21.74 -2.93
CA VAL A 194 -12.99 -21.12 -1.77
C VAL A 194 -13.52 -19.73 -2.12
N PHE A 195 -12.71 -18.89 -2.79
CA PHE A 195 -13.12 -17.53 -3.15
C PHE A 195 -14.18 -17.50 -4.25
N ILE A 196 -14.15 -18.44 -5.20
CA ILE A 196 -15.21 -18.64 -6.19
C ILE A 196 -16.53 -18.94 -5.48
N GLY A 197 -16.55 -19.92 -4.57
CA GLY A 197 -17.75 -20.27 -3.81
C GLY A 197 -18.23 -19.15 -2.89
N LEU A 198 -17.35 -18.31 -2.36
CA LEU A 198 -17.75 -17.10 -1.63
C LEU A 198 -18.40 -16.07 -2.57
N GLY A 199 -17.85 -15.86 -3.77
CA GLY A 199 -18.46 -15.00 -4.78
C GLY A 199 -19.88 -15.44 -5.13
N GLU A 200 -20.10 -16.75 -5.34
CA GLU A 200 -21.44 -17.30 -5.60
C GLU A 200 -22.41 -17.05 -4.43
N LYS A 201 -21.95 -17.23 -3.18
CA LYS A 201 -22.77 -16.96 -1.97
C LYS A 201 -23.09 -15.47 -1.79
N ILE A 202 -22.18 -14.57 -2.12
CA ILE A 202 -22.38 -13.11 -2.08
C ILE A 202 -23.43 -12.71 -3.15
N GLY A 203 -23.35 -13.29 -4.33
CA GLY A 203 -24.23 -12.99 -5.46
C GLY A 203 -23.88 -11.67 -6.18
N VAL A 204 -24.29 -11.55 -7.43
CA VAL A 204 -23.91 -10.45 -8.34
C VAL A 204 -24.27 -9.08 -7.77
N THR A 205 -25.53 -8.88 -7.39
CA THR A 205 -26.01 -7.56 -6.94
C THR A 205 -25.25 -7.04 -5.73
N LYS A 206 -25.07 -7.90 -4.71
CA LYS A 206 -24.33 -7.53 -3.51
C LYS A 206 -22.85 -7.31 -3.82
N TYR A 207 -22.25 -8.14 -4.65
CA TYR A 207 -20.86 -7.99 -5.06
C TYR A 207 -20.62 -6.64 -5.75
N TYR A 208 -21.52 -6.22 -6.68
CA TYR A 208 -21.44 -4.92 -7.36
C TYR A 208 -21.71 -3.73 -6.42
N GLU A 209 -22.51 -3.91 -5.37
CA GLU A 209 -22.66 -2.91 -4.30
C GLU A 209 -21.30 -2.64 -3.65
N TYR A 210 -20.54 -3.69 -3.31
CA TYR A 210 -19.20 -3.53 -2.72
C TYR A 210 -18.16 -3.00 -3.70
N LEU A 211 -18.22 -3.38 -4.98
CA LEU A 211 -17.38 -2.77 -6.00
C LEU A 211 -17.57 -1.25 -6.06
N ARG A 212 -18.81 -0.76 -5.93
CA ARG A 212 -19.10 0.68 -5.86
C ARG A 212 -18.57 1.30 -4.57
N LYS A 213 -18.80 0.67 -3.42
CA LYS A 213 -18.34 1.16 -2.12
C LYS A 213 -16.83 1.26 -2.05
N TYR A 214 -16.08 0.30 -2.58
CA TYR A 214 -14.63 0.31 -2.68
C TYR A 214 -14.11 1.23 -3.80
N GLY A 215 -14.97 1.84 -4.61
CA GLY A 215 -14.61 2.80 -5.65
C GLY A 215 -14.10 2.18 -6.96
N PHE A 216 -14.27 0.88 -7.20
CA PHE A 216 -13.75 0.23 -8.41
C PHE A 216 -14.48 0.59 -9.70
N LEU A 217 -15.75 1.01 -9.61
CA LEU A 217 -16.58 1.35 -10.78
C LEU A 217 -16.51 2.84 -11.15
N SER A 218 -15.60 3.60 -10.55
CA SER A 218 -15.39 5.02 -10.82
C SER A 218 -13.91 5.37 -10.64
N LYS A 219 -13.51 6.55 -11.09
CA LYS A 219 -12.22 7.14 -10.74
C LYS A 219 -12.15 7.37 -9.24
N THR A 220 -10.95 7.26 -8.65
CA THR A 220 -10.73 7.59 -7.24
C THR A 220 -10.89 9.09 -7.00
N GLY A 221 -10.61 9.89 -8.02
CA GLY A 221 -10.61 11.35 -7.98
C GLY A 221 -9.31 11.92 -7.40
N ILE A 222 -8.21 11.15 -7.45
CA ILE A 222 -6.89 11.69 -7.11
C ILE A 222 -6.61 12.97 -7.90
N ASP A 223 -5.98 13.93 -7.27
CA ASP A 223 -5.67 15.25 -7.80
C ASP A 223 -4.51 15.27 -8.81
N LEU A 224 -4.41 14.21 -9.62
CA LEU A 224 -3.47 14.08 -10.73
C LEU A 224 -4.23 13.93 -12.07
N PRO A 225 -3.71 14.48 -13.17
CA PRO A 225 -4.31 14.33 -14.48
C PRO A 225 -4.10 12.91 -15.04
N GLY A 226 -4.99 12.48 -15.93
CA GLY A 226 -4.81 11.23 -16.68
C GLY A 226 -5.28 9.95 -15.97
N GLU A 227 -6.05 10.08 -14.87
CA GLU A 227 -6.60 8.92 -14.15
C GLU A 227 -7.56 8.11 -15.04
N ALA A 228 -7.30 6.80 -15.16
CA ALA A 228 -8.18 5.83 -15.80
C ALA A 228 -9.22 5.28 -14.78
N THR A 229 -10.19 4.53 -15.27
CA THR A 229 -11.11 3.77 -14.42
C THR A 229 -10.95 2.28 -14.67
N GLY A 230 -11.30 1.44 -13.69
CA GLY A 230 -11.37 0.00 -13.89
C GLY A 230 -12.35 -0.39 -15.00
N ILE A 231 -12.12 -1.53 -15.61
CA ILE A 231 -12.90 -2.10 -16.71
C ILE A 231 -13.64 -3.33 -16.19
N PHE A 232 -14.94 -3.22 -16.03
CA PHE A 232 -15.80 -4.30 -15.55
C PHE A 232 -16.91 -4.62 -16.55
N LEU A 233 -17.37 -5.86 -16.55
CA LEU A 233 -18.61 -6.20 -17.22
C LEU A 233 -19.79 -5.43 -16.59
N ALA A 234 -20.78 -5.06 -17.39
CA ALA A 234 -22.00 -4.50 -16.82
C ALA A 234 -22.70 -5.54 -15.92
N GLU A 235 -23.15 -5.13 -14.73
CA GLU A 235 -23.76 -5.99 -13.70
C GLU A 235 -24.78 -7.00 -14.28
N LYS A 236 -25.67 -6.54 -15.17
CA LYS A 236 -26.69 -7.36 -15.84
C LYS A 236 -26.15 -8.44 -16.79
N LYS A 237 -24.85 -8.40 -17.14
CA LYS A 237 -24.18 -9.36 -18.03
C LYS A 237 -23.37 -10.40 -17.27
N VAL A 238 -23.29 -10.28 -15.93
CA VAL A 238 -22.49 -11.16 -15.09
C VAL A 238 -23.31 -12.39 -14.75
N GLY A 239 -22.89 -13.54 -15.27
CA GLY A 239 -23.37 -14.85 -14.89
C GLY A 239 -22.55 -15.48 -13.77
N PRO A 240 -22.87 -16.73 -13.36
CA PRO A 240 -22.14 -17.41 -12.29
C PRO A 240 -20.64 -17.57 -12.57
N VAL A 241 -20.25 -17.88 -13.81
CA VAL A 241 -18.84 -18.08 -14.20
C VAL A 241 -18.06 -16.77 -14.14
N GLU A 242 -18.64 -15.69 -14.66
CA GLU A 242 -18.03 -14.36 -14.60
C GLU A 242 -17.88 -13.91 -13.14
N LEU A 243 -18.91 -14.09 -12.30
CA LEU A 243 -18.83 -13.76 -10.89
C LEU A 243 -17.75 -14.57 -10.18
N GLY A 244 -17.65 -15.87 -10.49
CA GLY A 244 -16.61 -16.74 -9.99
C GLY A 244 -15.20 -16.22 -10.33
N THR A 245 -14.98 -15.75 -11.59
CA THR A 245 -13.69 -15.18 -12.01
C THR A 245 -13.40 -13.84 -11.35
N ILE A 246 -14.38 -12.96 -11.22
CA ILE A 246 -14.26 -11.69 -10.49
C ILE A 246 -13.88 -11.95 -9.03
N ALA A 247 -14.45 -12.96 -8.38
CA ALA A 247 -14.22 -13.23 -6.97
C ALA A 247 -12.77 -13.59 -6.60
N PHE A 248 -11.95 -14.04 -7.55
CA PHE A 248 -10.52 -14.25 -7.33
C PHE A 248 -9.62 -13.32 -8.15
N GLY A 249 -10.19 -12.29 -8.80
CA GLY A 249 -9.45 -11.18 -9.37
C GLY A 249 -9.07 -11.30 -10.84
N GLN A 250 -9.87 -11.98 -11.66
CA GLN A 250 -9.62 -12.13 -13.09
C GLN A 250 -10.81 -11.70 -13.95
N ARG A 251 -10.56 -11.42 -15.23
CA ARG A 251 -11.54 -11.01 -16.25
C ARG A 251 -12.14 -9.64 -16.05
N PHE A 252 -11.46 -8.80 -15.35
CA PHE A 252 -11.70 -7.36 -15.23
C PHE A 252 -10.37 -6.67 -14.94
N GLU A 253 -10.32 -5.37 -15.11
CA GLU A 253 -9.12 -4.60 -14.87
C GLU A 253 -9.38 -3.46 -13.88
N VAL A 254 -8.36 -3.12 -13.09
CA VAL A 254 -8.36 -2.03 -12.12
C VAL A 254 -7.05 -1.25 -12.20
N THR A 255 -7.06 0.00 -11.78
CA THR A 255 -5.81 0.77 -11.66
C THR A 255 -5.10 0.45 -10.35
N PRO A 256 -3.75 0.55 -10.30
CA PRO A 256 -2.99 0.44 -9.05
C PRO A 256 -3.49 1.36 -7.95
N ILE A 257 -3.86 2.61 -8.29
CA ILE A 257 -4.40 3.55 -7.29
C ILE A 257 -5.73 3.09 -6.69
N GLN A 258 -6.60 2.43 -7.45
CA GLN A 258 -7.81 1.81 -6.90
C GLN A 258 -7.48 0.69 -5.93
N MET A 259 -6.48 -0.13 -6.23
CA MET A 259 -6.07 -1.24 -5.36
C MET A 259 -5.46 -0.77 -4.05
N ILE A 260 -4.55 0.22 -4.07
CA ILE A 260 -3.98 0.73 -2.82
C ILE A 260 -5.03 1.46 -1.98
N THR A 261 -5.99 2.13 -2.60
CA THR A 261 -7.12 2.76 -1.90
C THR A 261 -8.02 1.71 -1.23
N MET A 262 -8.22 0.56 -1.87
CA MET A 262 -8.95 -0.57 -1.29
C MET A 262 -8.26 -1.12 -0.04
N VAL A 263 -6.95 -1.38 -0.10
CA VAL A 263 -6.24 -1.89 1.08
C VAL A 263 -6.16 -0.84 2.18
N SER A 264 -6.01 0.44 1.83
CA SER A 264 -6.10 1.56 2.76
C SER A 264 -7.45 1.60 3.48
N THR A 265 -8.55 1.34 2.75
CA THR A 265 -9.89 1.23 3.35
C THR A 265 -9.97 0.09 4.37
N ILE A 266 -9.37 -1.06 4.08
CA ILE A 266 -9.30 -2.16 5.05
C ILE A 266 -8.43 -1.75 6.25
N ALA A 267 -7.29 -1.12 6.01
CA ALA A 267 -6.30 -0.78 7.03
C ALA A 267 -6.79 0.28 8.03
N ASN A 268 -7.65 1.20 7.60
CA ASN A 268 -8.09 2.33 8.44
C ASN A 268 -9.43 2.11 9.19
N GLY A 269 -9.84 0.87 9.37
CA GLY A 269 -11.10 0.55 10.05
C GLY A 269 -12.33 0.57 9.15
N GLY A 270 -12.13 0.54 7.82
CA GLY A 270 -13.19 0.34 6.84
C GLY A 270 -13.77 1.58 6.20
N THR A 271 -13.20 2.75 6.38
CA THR A 271 -13.65 4.01 5.77
C THR A 271 -12.91 4.26 4.46
N TYR A 272 -13.64 4.51 3.36
CA TYR A 272 -13.01 4.93 2.11
C TYR A 272 -12.48 6.37 2.25
N ILE A 273 -11.19 6.55 2.04
CA ILE A 273 -10.53 7.86 2.00
C ILE A 273 -9.98 8.08 0.59
N LYS A 274 -10.33 9.22 -0.01
CA LYS A 274 -9.86 9.60 -1.34
C LYS A 274 -8.33 9.81 -1.32
N PRO A 275 -7.57 9.18 -2.22
CA PRO A 275 -6.14 9.43 -2.33
C PRO A 275 -5.88 10.86 -2.80
N ARG A 276 -4.81 11.47 -2.28
CA ARG A 276 -4.41 12.83 -2.67
C ARG A 276 -2.89 12.98 -2.74
N VAL A 277 -2.44 13.92 -3.57
CA VAL A 277 -1.03 14.31 -3.73
C VAL A 277 -0.82 15.76 -3.29
N VAL A 278 -1.83 16.61 -3.35
CA VAL A 278 -1.74 18.01 -2.90
C VAL A 278 -2.19 18.10 -1.45
N LYS A 279 -1.29 18.59 -0.59
CA LYS A 279 -1.52 18.83 0.84
C LYS A 279 -1.95 20.27 1.12
N GLN A 280 -1.26 21.24 0.49
CA GLN A 280 -1.52 22.66 0.67
C GLN A 280 -1.31 23.42 -0.63
N ILE A 281 -2.03 24.54 -0.76
CA ILE A 281 -1.85 25.53 -1.81
C ILE A 281 -1.43 26.83 -1.14
N ILE A 282 -0.33 27.45 -1.60
CA ILE A 282 0.19 28.70 -1.05
C ILE A 282 0.05 29.78 -2.12
N ASP A 283 -0.68 30.84 -1.81
CA ASP A 283 -0.77 32.02 -2.69
C ASP A 283 0.59 32.71 -2.78
N SER A 284 1.12 32.78 -4.01
CA SER A 284 2.49 33.31 -4.24
C SER A 284 2.66 34.80 -3.91
N LYS A 285 1.57 35.57 -3.80
CA LYS A 285 1.61 37.01 -3.50
C LYS A 285 1.40 37.30 -2.03
N THR A 286 0.44 36.62 -1.41
CA THR A 286 0.02 36.91 -0.03
C THR A 286 0.70 36.01 0.97
N GLY A 287 1.21 34.83 0.53
CA GLY A 287 1.71 33.77 1.41
C GLY A 287 0.56 33.04 2.15
N GLU A 288 -0.71 33.30 1.80
CA GLU A 288 -1.84 32.63 2.42
C GLU A 288 -1.81 31.12 2.12
N VAL A 289 -1.94 30.29 3.16
CA VAL A 289 -1.91 28.83 3.07
C VAL A 289 -3.33 28.29 3.13
N THR A 290 -3.76 27.62 2.06
CA THR A 290 -5.00 26.85 2.02
C THR A 290 -4.70 25.37 2.18
N ASN A 291 -5.19 24.72 3.25
CA ASN A 291 -5.09 23.27 3.43
C ASN A 291 -6.13 22.56 2.56
N VAL A 292 -5.71 21.53 1.83
CA VAL A 292 -6.62 20.63 1.12
C VAL A 292 -7.20 19.64 2.13
N GLU A 293 -8.52 19.57 2.20
CA GLU A 293 -9.21 18.69 3.15
C GLU A 293 -9.10 17.21 2.76
N VAL A 294 -9.12 16.35 3.78
CA VAL A 294 -9.19 14.90 3.61
C VAL A 294 -10.63 14.49 3.31
N GLU A 295 -10.88 14.07 2.07
CA GLU A 295 -12.21 13.62 1.65
C GLU A 295 -12.46 12.17 2.08
N LYS A 296 -13.45 11.96 2.94
CA LYS A 296 -13.91 10.64 3.40
C LYS A 296 -15.28 10.34 2.82
N LYS A 297 -15.47 9.10 2.34
CA LYS A 297 -16.79 8.58 1.95
C LYS A 297 -17.36 7.70 3.07
N ASP A 298 -18.53 7.15 2.81
CA ASP A 298 -19.17 6.22 3.73
C ASP A 298 -18.29 5.02 4.05
N ARG A 299 -18.51 4.45 5.25
CA ARG A 299 -17.84 3.24 5.70
C ARG A 299 -18.21 2.05 4.82
N VAL A 300 -17.22 1.38 4.27
CA VAL A 300 -17.37 0.22 3.38
C VAL A 300 -17.58 -1.06 4.19
N ILE A 301 -16.76 -1.26 5.24
CA ILE A 301 -16.82 -2.39 6.16
C ILE A 301 -16.70 -1.90 7.60
N SER A 302 -17.17 -2.69 8.55
CA SER A 302 -17.08 -2.36 9.98
C SER A 302 -15.63 -2.44 10.50
N GLU A 303 -15.34 -1.79 11.62
CA GLU A 303 -14.03 -1.91 12.29
C GLU A 303 -13.73 -3.35 12.71
N GLU A 304 -14.76 -4.11 13.09
CA GLU A 304 -14.63 -5.53 13.41
C GLU A 304 -14.17 -6.33 12.19
N THR A 305 -14.82 -6.11 11.03
CA THR A 305 -14.42 -6.76 9.76
C THR A 305 -13.00 -6.34 9.35
N SER A 306 -12.66 -5.07 9.48
CA SER A 306 -11.30 -4.56 9.23
C SER A 306 -10.27 -5.28 10.09
N LYS A 307 -10.47 -5.40 11.40
CA LYS A 307 -9.56 -6.11 12.32
C LYS A 307 -9.42 -7.59 11.95
N LYS A 308 -10.52 -8.28 11.61
CA LYS A 308 -10.46 -9.65 11.10
C LYS A 308 -9.63 -9.76 9.82
N MET A 309 -9.82 -8.84 8.89
CA MET A 309 -9.06 -8.79 7.63
C MET A 309 -7.57 -8.55 7.89
N LEU A 310 -7.20 -7.59 8.73
CA LEU A 310 -5.81 -7.30 9.09
C LEU A 310 -5.13 -8.52 9.71
N SER A 311 -5.78 -9.19 10.65
CA SER A 311 -5.26 -10.42 11.24
C SER A 311 -5.06 -11.56 10.23
N MET A 312 -5.97 -11.71 9.24
CA MET A 312 -5.77 -12.70 8.17
C MET A 312 -4.65 -12.29 7.21
N MET A 313 -4.52 -11.00 6.89
CA MET A 313 -3.45 -10.47 6.04
C MET A 313 -2.08 -10.66 6.69
N GLU A 314 -1.99 -10.52 8.02
CA GLU A 314 -0.79 -10.84 8.79
C GLU A 314 -0.41 -12.31 8.65
N SER A 315 -1.37 -13.23 8.78
CA SER A 315 -1.14 -14.67 8.60
C SER A 315 -0.62 -15.01 7.20
N VAL A 316 -1.05 -14.29 6.15
CA VAL A 316 -0.54 -14.47 4.78
C VAL A 316 0.96 -14.15 4.71
N VAL A 317 1.43 -13.13 5.43
CA VAL A 317 2.85 -12.74 5.45
C VAL A 317 3.63 -13.58 6.46
N ALA A 318 3.04 -13.93 7.59
CA ALA A 318 3.72 -14.74 8.59
C ALA A 318 4.01 -16.17 8.07
N GLU A 319 3.01 -16.83 7.50
CA GLU A 319 3.08 -18.28 7.20
C GLU A 319 2.59 -18.64 5.79
N GLY A 320 1.97 -17.71 5.06
CA GLY A 320 1.32 -17.95 3.77
C GLY A 320 2.19 -17.62 2.56
N THR A 321 1.51 -17.35 1.44
CA THR A 321 2.13 -17.01 0.15
C THR A 321 2.91 -15.70 0.15
N GLY A 322 2.72 -14.85 1.16
CA GLY A 322 3.39 -13.55 1.32
C GLY A 322 4.63 -13.55 2.21
N LYS A 323 5.13 -14.69 2.67
CA LYS A 323 6.20 -14.79 3.67
C LYS A 323 7.48 -14.01 3.37
N ASN A 324 7.77 -13.79 2.10
CA ASN A 324 8.96 -13.04 1.67
C ASN A 324 8.79 -11.51 1.83
N ALA A 325 7.61 -11.02 2.26
CA ALA A 325 7.38 -9.62 2.61
C ALA A 325 7.61 -9.30 4.10
N GLN A 326 8.09 -10.27 4.90
CA GLN A 326 8.38 -10.05 6.31
C GLN A 326 9.48 -9.01 6.51
N VAL A 327 9.29 -8.15 7.52
CA VAL A 327 10.30 -7.19 7.99
C VAL A 327 10.55 -7.46 9.47
N LYS A 328 11.83 -7.67 9.83
CA LYS A 328 12.19 -8.04 11.21
C LYS A 328 11.78 -6.94 12.21
N GLY A 329 10.95 -7.33 13.17
CA GLY A 329 10.49 -6.47 14.25
C GLY A 329 9.21 -5.70 13.93
N TYR A 330 8.57 -5.92 12.78
CA TYR A 330 7.31 -5.30 12.41
C TYR A 330 6.28 -6.34 11.96
N SER A 331 5.04 -6.19 12.37
CA SER A 331 3.92 -6.96 11.86
C SER A 331 3.46 -6.41 10.51
N ILE A 332 3.65 -7.21 9.47
CA ILE A 332 3.25 -6.89 8.10
C ILE A 332 2.07 -7.75 7.72
N GLY A 333 1.02 -7.14 7.21
CA GLY A 333 -0.08 -7.84 6.59
C GLY A 333 -0.14 -7.59 5.09
N GLY A 334 -0.51 -8.59 4.31
CA GLY A 334 -0.56 -8.38 2.87
C GLY A 334 -1.15 -9.54 2.08
N LYS A 335 -1.10 -9.40 0.76
CA LYS A 335 -1.53 -10.42 -0.19
C LYS A 335 -0.72 -10.34 -1.47
N THR A 336 -0.32 -11.48 -1.99
CA THR A 336 0.34 -11.63 -3.30
C THR A 336 -0.66 -11.82 -4.41
N GLY A 337 -0.37 -11.26 -5.58
CA GLY A 337 -1.11 -11.45 -6.82
C GLY A 337 -0.23 -12.02 -7.92
N THR A 338 -0.83 -12.80 -8.78
CA THR A 338 -0.28 -13.25 -10.05
C THR A 338 -1.47 -13.44 -10.99
N SER A 339 -1.49 -12.74 -12.09
CA SER A 339 -2.52 -12.84 -13.13
C SER A 339 -1.87 -12.92 -14.50
N GLU A 340 -2.48 -13.62 -15.42
CA GLU A 340 -2.09 -13.56 -16.83
C GLU A 340 -2.63 -12.26 -17.42
N ASP A 341 -1.80 -11.52 -18.14
CA ASP A 341 -2.18 -10.29 -18.83
C ASP A 341 -2.82 -10.64 -20.19
N GLY A 342 -4.14 -10.62 -20.21
CA GLY A 342 -4.93 -11.08 -21.34
C GLY A 342 -5.19 -12.61 -21.31
N VAL A 343 -5.56 -13.18 -22.46
CA VAL A 343 -5.92 -14.60 -22.58
C VAL A 343 -4.86 -15.34 -23.37
N ASN A 344 -4.20 -16.31 -22.72
CA ASN A 344 -3.16 -17.16 -23.35
C ASN A 344 -2.02 -16.32 -23.96
N THR A 345 -1.66 -15.21 -23.35
CA THR A 345 -0.59 -14.34 -23.83
C THR A 345 0.79 -14.81 -23.37
N GLY A 346 0.85 -15.59 -22.29
CA GLY A 346 2.09 -15.94 -21.59
C GLY A 346 2.73 -14.76 -20.88
N LYS A 347 2.08 -13.59 -20.85
CA LYS A 347 2.48 -12.40 -20.09
C LYS A 347 1.80 -12.42 -18.72
N TYR A 348 2.51 -12.00 -17.70
CA TYR A 348 1.98 -12.00 -16.33
C TYR A 348 2.15 -10.66 -15.66
N VAL A 349 1.18 -10.30 -14.83
CA VAL A 349 1.31 -9.22 -13.87
C VAL A 349 1.50 -9.82 -12.49
N THR A 350 2.56 -9.38 -11.83
CA THR A 350 2.96 -9.88 -10.51
C THR A 350 2.84 -8.75 -9.52
N SER A 351 2.16 -8.99 -8.39
CA SER A 351 1.93 -7.93 -7.42
C SER A 351 2.04 -8.40 -5.97
N PHE A 352 2.33 -7.44 -5.10
CA PHE A 352 2.17 -7.53 -3.65
C PHE A 352 1.48 -6.28 -3.15
N ILE A 353 0.46 -6.45 -2.33
CA ILE A 353 -0.23 -5.37 -1.63
C ILE A 353 -0.19 -5.63 -0.13
N GLY A 354 0.12 -4.62 0.66
CA GLY A 354 0.25 -4.80 2.10
C GLY A 354 0.09 -3.53 2.91
N THR A 355 0.13 -3.69 4.22
CA THR A 355 0.06 -2.60 5.21
C THR A 355 0.87 -2.95 6.46
N ALA A 356 1.36 -1.94 7.14
CA ALA A 356 2.16 -2.05 8.35
C ALA A 356 2.07 -0.79 9.24
N PRO A 357 2.26 -0.94 10.57
CA PRO A 357 2.16 -2.18 11.34
C PRO A 357 0.70 -2.65 11.41
N ILE A 358 0.45 -3.92 11.73
CA ILE A 358 -0.92 -4.45 11.75
C ILE A 358 -1.74 -3.93 12.92
N SER A 359 -1.09 -3.65 14.04
CA SER A 359 -1.74 -3.12 15.27
C SER A 359 -2.36 -1.73 15.07
N ASP A 360 -1.70 -0.85 14.30
CA ASP A 360 -2.16 0.51 13.95
C ASP A 360 -1.55 0.92 12.60
N PRO A 361 -2.18 0.56 11.48
CA PRO A 361 -1.62 0.78 10.16
C PRO A 361 -1.29 2.25 9.85
N GLU A 362 -0.02 2.51 9.53
CA GLU A 362 0.53 3.82 9.16
C GLU A 362 0.87 3.89 7.67
N VAL A 363 1.17 2.75 7.05
CA VAL A 363 1.62 2.65 5.67
C VAL A 363 0.89 1.53 4.95
N CYS A 364 0.38 1.84 3.77
CA CYS A 364 -0.02 0.86 2.76
C CYS A 364 0.97 0.90 1.60
N ILE A 365 1.26 -0.27 1.02
CA ILE A 365 2.14 -0.41 -0.13
C ILE A 365 1.49 -1.28 -1.20
N LEU A 366 1.67 -0.91 -2.45
CA LEU A 366 1.38 -1.74 -3.61
C LEU A 366 2.59 -1.76 -4.53
N ILE A 367 3.01 -2.95 -4.91
CA ILE A 367 4.03 -3.21 -5.92
C ILE A 367 3.38 -3.97 -7.05
N THR A 368 3.56 -3.51 -8.28
CA THR A 368 3.08 -4.18 -9.48
C THR A 368 4.22 -4.22 -10.49
N LEU A 369 4.58 -5.42 -10.93
CA LEU A 369 5.59 -5.66 -11.96
C LEU A 369 4.91 -6.28 -13.18
N TYR A 370 5.16 -5.70 -14.34
CA TYR A 370 4.53 -6.09 -15.59
C TYR A 370 5.47 -6.96 -16.41
N ASN A 371 4.99 -8.15 -16.74
CA ASN A 371 5.65 -9.14 -17.56
C ASN A 371 7.09 -9.46 -17.13
N PRO A 372 7.31 -9.92 -15.87
CA PRO A 372 8.62 -10.39 -15.43
C PRO A 372 8.96 -11.68 -16.14
N THR A 373 10.11 -11.71 -16.82
CA THR A 373 10.61 -12.84 -17.63
C THR A 373 11.94 -13.39 -17.13
N GLY A 374 12.45 -12.88 -16.00
CA GLY A 374 13.69 -13.31 -15.38
C GLY A 374 13.61 -14.73 -14.78
N GLU A 375 14.74 -15.25 -14.31
CA GLU A 375 14.88 -16.60 -13.75
C GLU A 375 14.02 -16.82 -12.49
N GLY A 376 13.65 -15.76 -11.77
CA GLY A 376 12.75 -15.79 -10.60
C GLY A 376 11.29 -16.17 -10.94
N GLY A 377 10.94 -16.26 -12.23
CA GLY A 377 9.61 -16.53 -12.72
C GLY A 377 8.64 -15.36 -12.50
N HIS A 378 7.35 -15.66 -12.39
CA HIS A 378 6.29 -14.64 -12.33
C HIS A 378 5.38 -14.78 -11.09
N GLN A 379 5.80 -15.50 -10.06
CA GLN A 379 4.97 -15.69 -8.85
C GLN A 379 5.12 -14.50 -7.90
N GLY A 380 4.00 -13.86 -7.51
CA GLY A 380 3.99 -12.67 -6.64
C GLY A 380 4.73 -12.85 -5.31
N GLY A 381 4.66 -14.05 -4.73
CA GLY A 381 5.37 -14.38 -3.51
C GLY A 381 6.90 -14.47 -3.66
N GLY A 382 7.39 -14.79 -4.86
CA GLY A 382 8.83 -14.87 -5.15
C GLY A 382 9.41 -13.57 -5.70
N VAL A 383 8.62 -12.79 -6.42
CA VAL A 383 9.09 -11.61 -7.17
C VAL A 383 8.68 -10.30 -6.49
N ALA A 384 7.38 -10.09 -6.21
CA ALA A 384 6.90 -8.80 -5.67
C ALA A 384 6.98 -8.70 -4.14
N ALA A 385 6.77 -9.80 -3.40
CA ALA A 385 6.79 -9.77 -1.94
C ALA A 385 8.16 -9.40 -1.34
N PRO A 386 9.32 -9.89 -1.87
CA PRO A 386 10.64 -9.45 -1.39
C PRO A 386 10.86 -7.94 -1.50
N ILE A 387 10.34 -7.32 -2.55
CA ILE A 387 10.44 -5.86 -2.76
C ILE A 387 9.63 -5.13 -1.70
N GLY A 388 8.45 -5.67 -1.33
CA GLY A 388 7.66 -5.17 -0.20
C GLY A 388 8.45 -5.16 1.10
N SER A 389 9.21 -6.24 1.38
CA SER A 389 10.11 -6.31 2.53
C SER A 389 11.20 -5.24 2.49
N GLN A 390 11.85 -5.04 1.33
CA GLN A 390 12.92 -4.06 1.17
C GLN A 390 12.42 -2.63 1.36
N VAL A 391 11.33 -2.25 0.68
CA VAL A 391 10.75 -0.90 0.79
C VAL A 391 10.27 -0.63 2.21
N LEU A 392 9.47 -1.53 2.79
CA LEU A 392 8.96 -1.35 4.16
C LEU A 392 10.10 -1.38 5.19
N GLY A 393 11.16 -2.16 4.95
CA GLY A 393 12.34 -2.22 5.81
C GLY A 393 13.09 -0.89 5.94
N GLU A 394 13.05 -0.03 4.93
CA GLU A 394 13.61 1.33 4.97
C GLU A 394 12.55 2.39 5.37
N VAL A 395 11.30 2.25 4.90
CA VAL A 395 10.23 3.23 5.15
C VAL A 395 9.76 3.25 6.60
N LEU A 396 9.57 2.07 7.23
CA LEU A 396 9.04 2.01 8.60
C LEU A 396 9.97 2.68 9.63
N PRO A 397 11.30 2.42 9.64
CA PRO A 397 12.23 3.13 10.51
C PRO A 397 12.33 4.63 10.18
N TYR A 398 12.28 5.01 8.89
CA TYR A 398 12.30 6.42 8.47
C TYR A 398 11.10 7.21 9.03
N LEU A 399 9.92 6.60 9.06
CA LEU A 399 8.71 7.17 9.66
C LEU A 399 8.68 7.06 11.19
N GLU A 400 9.79 6.62 11.82
CA GLU A 400 9.92 6.44 13.26
C GLU A 400 8.85 5.49 13.86
N ILE A 401 8.33 4.57 13.03
CA ILE A 401 7.37 3.56 13.48
C ILE A 401 8.09 2.59 14.41
N LYS A 402 7.60 2.44 15.63
CA LYS A 402 8.18 1.56 16.63
C LYS A 402 8.03 0.09 16.20
N LYS A 403 9.05 -0.71 16.50
CA LYS A 403 8.96 -2.17 16.35
C LYS A 403 7.94 -2.76 17.32
N ASP A 404 7.29 -3.86 16.93
CA ASP A 404 6.26 -4.50 17.75
C ASP A 404 6.80 -4.92 19.14
N ASN A 405 8.04 -5.40 19.20
CA ASN A 405 8.69 -5.75 20.48
C ASN A 405 8.97 -4.52 21.37
N GLU A 406 9.06 -3.32 20.78
CA GLU A 406 9.24 -2.07 21.53
C GLU A 406 7.88 -1.50 22.00
N GLN A 407 6.78 -1.88 21.34
CA GLN A 407 5.42 -1.55 21.78
C GLN A 407 4.99 -2.41 22.97
N GLU A 408 5.43 -3.68 23.04
CA GLU A 408 5.24 -4.55 24.22
C GLU A 408 6.10 -4.09 25.41
N GLU A 409 7.16 -3.32 25.16
CA GLU A 409 8.01 -2.68 26.18
C GLU A 409 7.53 -1.27 26.58
N GLU A 410 6.28 -0.85 26.38
CA GLU A 410 5.64 0.14 27.27
C GLU A 410 5.50 -0.53 28.64
N LYS A 411 6.65 -0.52 29.33
CA LYS A 411 6.93 -1.16 30.59
C LYS A 411 5.82 -0.77 31.55
N GLN A 412 5.09 -1.76 32.05
CA GLN A 412 4.07 -1.55 33.08
C GLN A 412 4.67 -0.66 34.17
N GLU A 413 3.94 0.38 34.57
CA GLU A 413 4.32 1.13 35.75
C GLU A 413 4.28 0.20 36.95
N VAL A 414 5.42 0.00 37.58
CA VAL A 414 5.58 -0.79 38.79
C VAL A 414 6.02 0.10 39.94
N GLU A 415 5.48 -0.15 41.11
CA GLU A 415 5.86 0.58 42.32
C GLU A 415 7.17 0.00 42.86
N VAL A 416 8.15 0.87 43.12
CA VAL A 416 9.46 0.47 43.66
C VAL A 416 9.27 -0.07 45.09
N PRO A 417 9.61 -1.36 45.34
CA PRO A 417 9.52 -1.92 46.69
C PRO A 417 10.58 -1.32 47.61
N ASN A 418 10.31 -1.36 48.91
CA ASN A 418 11.30 -0.98 49.91
C ASN A 418 12.31 -2.13 50.11
N ILE A 419 13.57 -1.92 49.75
CA ILE A 419 14.65 -2.90 49.88
C ILE A 419 15.66 -2.50 50.99
N ILE A 420 15.46 -1.40 51.72
CA ILE A 420 16.34 -0.95 52.81
C ILE A 420 16.28 -1.99 53.95
N GLY A 421 17.42 -2.39 54.43
CA GLY A 421 17.58 -3.42 55.45
C GLY A 421 17.66 -4.86 54.90
N MET A 422 17.47 -5.08 53.60
CA MET A 422 17.62 -6.37 52.96
C MET A 422 19.07 -6.65 52.61
N THR A 423 19.40 -7.93 52.56
CA THR A 423 20.65 -8.37 51.92
C THR A 423 20.57 -8.22 50.40
N GLU A 424 21.71 -8.16 49.72
CA GLU A 424 21.74 -8.07 48.24
C GLU A 424 20.89 -9.13 47.56
N LYS A 425 20.92 -10.36 48.07
CA LYS A 425 20.17 -11.51 47.53
C LYS A 425 18.64 -11.35 47.69
N GLU A 426 18.21 -10.86 48.85
CA GLU A 426 16.77 -10.63 49.14
C GLU A 426 16.25 -9.43 48.31
N ALA A 427 16.99 -8.36 48.22
CA ALA A 427 16.65 -7.20 47.44
C ALA A 427 16.58 -7.50 45.95
N LYS A 428 17.52 -8.25 45.42
CA LYS A 428 17.52 -8.70 44.01
C LYS A 428 16.27 -9.48 43.70
N LYS A 429 15.89 -10.42 44.56
CA LYS A 429 14.66 -11.20 44.39
C LYS A 429 13.40 -10.31 44.46
N ALA A 430 13.33 -9.43 45.46
CA ALA A 430 12.17 -8.52 45.63
C ALA A 430 11.96 -7.57 44.44
N LEU A 431 13.05 -7.14 43.80
CA LEU A 431 12.99 -6.31 42.60
C LEU A 431 12.67 -7.12 41.33
N GLU A 432 13.25 -8.31 41.19
CA GLU A 432 12.96 -9.22 40.06
C GLU A 432 11.46 -9.64 40.06
N ASP A 433 10.86 -9.89 41.26
CA ASP A 433 9.44 -10.27 41.39
C ASP A 433 8.48 -9.18 40.85
N VAL A 434 8.91 -7.92 40.80
CA VAL A 434 8.16 -6.80 40.23
C VAL A 434 8.75 -6.27 38.91
N GLY A 435 9.68 -7.03 38.31
CA GLY A 435 10.26 -6.70 37.01
C GLY A 435 11.27 -5.55 37.04
N LEU A 436 11.91 -5.26 38.20
CA LEU A 436 12.98 -4.26 38.37
C LEU A 436 14.34 -4.95 38.46
N GLN A 437 15.41 -4.19 38.26
CA GLN A 437 16.79 -4.68 38.36
C GLN A 437 17.53 -4.01 39.51
N LEU A 438 18.48 -4.70 40.15
CA LEU A 438 19.32 -4.18 41.22
C LEU A 438 20.75 -3.88 40.72
N GLU A 439 21.23 -2.67 40.96
CA GLU A 439 22.65 -2.34 40.95
C GLU A 439 23.08 -2.00 42.39
N PHE A 440 23.84 -2.90 43.00
CA PHE A 440 24.29 -2.73 44.39
C PHE A 440 25.77 -2.37 44.47
N LYS A 441 26.07 -1.20 45.04
CA LYS A 441 27.44 -0.76 45.37
C LYS A 441 27.80 -1.22 46.78
N LYS A 442 28.47 -2.37 46.88
CA LYS A 442 28.90 -2.94 48.16
C LYS A 442 29.90 -2.03 48.86
N SER A 443 29.62 -1.65 50.10
CA SER A 443 30.57 -1.01 51.01
C SER A 443 31.25 -2.07 51.89
N GLU A 444 32.55 -1.91 52.23
CA GLU A 444 33.32 -2.93 52.96
C GLU A 444 32.81 -3.21 54.40
N GLU A 445 31.88 -2.39 54.93
CA GLU A 445 31.46 -2.43 56.33
C GLU A 445 30.00 -2.89 56.55
N LYS A 446 29.16 -3.12 55.48
CA LYS A 446 27.73 -3.41 55.63
C LYS A 446 27.24 -4.54 54.74
N GLU A 447 26.55 -5.51 55.35
CA GLU A 447 25.95 -6.66 54.64
C GLU A 447 24.52 -6.37 54.12
N THR A 448 23.91 -5.23 54.53
CA THR A 448 22.52 -4.88 54.19
C THR A 448 22.42 -3.49 53.49
N ILE A 449 21.45 -3.34 52.66
CA ILE A 449 21.17 -2.11 51.93
C ILE A 449 20.71 -1.00 52.89
N THR A 450 21.35 0.16 52.83
CA THR A 450 21.08 1.30 53.70
C THR A 450 20.39 2.44 52.98
N ASP A 451 20.46 2.52 51.64
CA ASP A 451 19.75 3.47 50.83
C ASP A 451 19.43 2.90 49.44
N GLN A 452 18.38 3.43 48.82
CA GLN A 452 17.93 3.06 47.46
C GLN A 452 17.47 4.27 46.64
N LEU A 453 17.72 4.23 45.32
CA LEU A 453 17.25 5.23 44.38
C LEU A 453 16.76 4.52 43.07
N PRO A 454 15.53 4.74 42.61
CA PRO A 454 14.45 5.56 43.23
C PRO A 454 14.01 5.07 44.60
N LYS A 455 13.41 5.99 45.38
CA LYS A 455 12.85 5.65 46.70
C LYS A 455 11.64 4.71 46.60
N ALA A 456 11.43 3.93 47.66
CA ALA A 456 10.24 3.05 47.76
C ALA A 456 8.93 3.83 47.57
N GLY A 457 7.94 3.22 46.95
CA GLY A 457 6.63 3.80 46.66
C GLY A 457 6.58 4.69 45.40
N ILE A 458 7.71 4.99 44.78
CA ILE A 458 7.74 5.71 43.49
C ILE A 458 7.34 4.76 42.37
N LYS A 459 6.44 5.20 41.49
CA LYS A 459 6.13 4.47 40.27
C LYS A 459 7.22 4.67 39.22
N THR A 460 7.71 3.57 38.67
CA THR A 460 8.72 3.56 37.60
C THR A 460 8.37 2.51 36.56
N LYS A 461 9.06 2.51 35.43
CA LYS A 461 8.84 1.52 34.38
C LYS A 461 9.51 0.17 34.73
N SER A 462 8.87 -0.95 34.44
CA SER A 462 9.47 -2.29 34.51
C SER A 462 10.82 -2.30 33.77
N GLY A 463 11.84 -3.01 34.32
CA GLY A 463 13.21 -3.01 33.82
C GLY A 463 14.09 -1.84 34.31
N THR A 464 13.54 -0.87 35.08
CA THR A 464 14.34 0.20 35.71
C THR A 464 15.34 -0.40 36.70
N ILE A 465 16.57 0.11 36.66
CA ILE A 465 17.65 -0.28 37.60
C ILE A 465 17.48 0.54 38.88
N ILE A 466 17.38 -0.16 40.00
CA ILE A 466 17.38 0.41 41.34
C ILE A 466 18.81 0.38 41.87
N ILE A 467 19.38 1.57 42.09
CA ILE A 467 20.72 1.72 42.65
C ILE A 467 20.59 1.65 44.17
N ALA A 468 21.33 0.76 44.79
CA ALA A 468 21.36 0.56 46.24
C ALA A 468 22.79 0.63 46.80
N GLN A 469 22.94 1.07 48.08
CA GLN A 469 24.22 1.12 48.77
C GLN A 469 24.06 0.74 50.24
#